data_6eb70ddef44e84c3b537ec7c76fbc827
#
_entry.id   6eb70ddef44e84c3b537ec7c76fbc827
#
_cell.length_a   1.000
_cell.length_b   1.000
_cell.length_c   1.000
_cell.angle_alpha   90.00
_cell.angle_beta   90.00
_cell.angle_gamma   90.00
#
_symmetry.space_group_name_H-M   'P 1'
#
loop_
_entity.id
_entity.type
_entity.pdbx_description
1 polymer ?
#
loop_
_entity_poly.entity_id
_entity_poly.type
_entity_poly.pdbx_seq_one_letter_code
_entity_poly.pdbx_strand_id
1 'polypeptide(L)'
;MSELDQLNEAARVVYASISPSPQIRWPLLESRLGCPVWLKHENHLPTGAFKVRGGLHYFAQLAATAMPERVICATRGNHGQSVAFAAAAAGVEAVIVVPHGNNPEKNAAIEGYGAKLLIEGDDFVESLRFADALAQKENLHWVPSYHQDLVVGVGTYALELLSAVPDLTRIYVPIGLGSGACG
;
A
#
# COMPACT_ATOMS: atom_id res chain seq x y z
N MET A 1 -12.57 -11.34 17.57
CA MET A 1 -12.92 -10.99 16.19
C MET A 1 -12.23 -11.99 15.29
N SER A 2 -12.94 -12.65 14.37
CA SER A 2 -12.31 -13.56 13.41
C SER A 2 -11.48 -12.80 12.37
N GLU A 3 -10.58 -13.49 11.66
CA GLU A 3 -9.80 -12.85 10.57
C GLU A 3 -10.72 -12.26 9.48
N LEU A 4 -11.80 -12.97 9.15
CA LEU A 4 -12.79 -12.49 8.19
C LEU A 4 -13.52 -11.22 8.68
N ASP A 5 -13.81 -11.11 9.99
CA ASP A 5 -14.40 -9.89 10.54
C ASP A 5 -13.44 -8.71 10.43
N GLN A 6 -12.13 -8.94 10.66
CA GLN A 6 -11.09 -7.92 10.49
C GLN A 6 -10.98 -7.46 9.04
N LEU A 7 -11.00 -8.38 8.09
CA LEU A 7 -10.99 -8.05 6.66
C LEU A 7 -12.24 -7.27 6.23
N ASN A 8 -13.42 -7.64 6.73
CA ASN A 8 -14.65 -6.92 6.43
C ASN A 8 -14.64 -5.49 6.99
N GLU A 9 -14.07 -5.29 8.18
CA GLU A 9 -13.91 -3.95 8.75
C GLU A 9 -12.88 -3.14 7.97
N ALA A 10 -11.74 -3.73 7.61
CA ALA A 10 -10.76 -3.09 6.76
C ALA A 10 -11.35 -2.70 5.39
N ALA A 11 -12.21 -3.54 4.82
CA ALA A 11 -12.89 -3.25 3.56
C ALA A 11 -13.78 -1.99 3.67
N ARG A 12 -14.51 -1.81 4.78
CA ARG A 12 -15.30 -0.58 5.00
C ARG A 12 -14.42 0.67 5.02
N VAL A 13 -13.28 0.59 5.71
CA VAL A 13 -12.31 1.68 5.78
C VAL A 13 -11.74 1.99 4.39
N VAL A 14 -11.27 0.97 3.68
CA VAL A 14 -10.66 1.10 2.35
C VAL A 14 -11.65 1.67 1.34
N TYR A 15 -12.89 1.17 1.33
CA TYR A 15 -13.91 1.59 0.37
C TYR A 15 -14.53 2.96 0.67
N ALA A 16 -14.25 3.56 1.81
CA ALA A 16 -14.56 4.97 2.05
C ALA A 16 -13.73 5.92 1.17
N SER A 17 -12.55 5.46 0.68
CA SER A 17 -11.61 6.28 -0.09
C SER A 17 -11.37 5.79 -1.51
N ILE A 18 -11.49 4.48 -1.77
CA ILE A 18 -11.26 3.88 -3.09
C ILE A 18 -12.33 2.84 -3.40
N SER A 19 -12.63 2.63 -4.67
CA SER A 19 -13.53 1.55 -5.11
C SER A 19 -12.78 0.22 -5.26
N PRO A 20 -13.50 -0.93 -5.20
CA PRO A 20 -12.94 -2.22 -5.58
C PRO A 20 -12.28 -2.15 -6.95
N SER A 21 -11.12 -2.79 -7.09
CA SER A 21 -10.42 -2.82 -8.38
C SER A 21 -11.09 -3.79 -9.36
N PRO A 22 -11.00 -3.56 -10.67
CA PRO A 22 -11.55 -4.47 -11.66
C PRO A 22 -10.92 -5.86 -11.58
N GLN A 23 -11.71 -6.90 -11.80
CA GLN A 23 -11.23 -8.26 -12.04
C GLN A 23 -11.88 -8.80 -13.31
N ILE A 24 -11.05 -9.19 -14.24
CA ILE A 24 -11.46 -9.44 -15.61
C ILE A 24 -10.93 -10.80 -16.07
N ARG A 25 -11.78 -11.61 -16.69
CA ARG A 25 -11.34 -12.81 -17.43
C ARG A 25 -10.56 -12.38 -18.66
N TRP A 26 -9.47 -13.11 -18.95
CA TRP A 26 -8.58 -12.76 -20.04
C TRP A 26 -8.51 -13.87 -21.09
N PRO A 27 -9.38 -13.85 -22.12
CA PRO A 27 -9.52 -14.95 -23.08
C PRO A 27 -8.24 -15.38 -23.78
N LEU A 28 -7.34 -14.43 -24.10
CA LEU A 28 -6.06 -14.76 -24.75
C LEU A 28 -5.12 -15.54 -23.81
N LEU A 29 -5.13 -15.24 -22.51
CA LEU A 29 -4.37 -16.01 -21.53
C LEU A 29 -5.01 -17.37 -21.29
N GLU A 30 -6.34 -17.45 -21.24
CA GLU A 30 -7.08 -18.70 -21.12
C GLU A 30 -6.76 -19.65 -22.28
N SER A 31 -6.80 -19.14 -23.51
CA SER A 31 -6.44 -19.92 -24.69
C SER A 31 -5.01 -20.44 -24.65
N ARG A 32 -4.08 -19.66 -24.10
CA ARG A 32 -2.67 -20.04 -23.99
C ARG A 32 -2.40 -21.04 -22.88
N LEU A 33 -3.12 -20.94 -21.76
CA LEU A 33 -2.90 -21.73 -20.56
C LEU A 33 -3.83 -22.93 -20.42
N GLY A 34 -4.90 -23.00 -21.23
CA GLY A 34 -5.86 -24.10 -21.22
C GLY A 34 -6.78 -24.11 -19.97
N CYS A 35 -6.90 -23.01 -19.26
CA CYS A 35 -7.76 -22.90 -18.10
C CYS A 35 -8.30 -21.47 -17.93
N PRO A 36 -9.39 -21.25 -17.18
CA PRO A 36 -9.89 -19.92 -16.85
C PRO A 36 -8.83 -19.07 -16.13
N VAL A 37 -8.66 -17.81 -16.58
CA VAL A 37 -7.68 -16.88 -16.00
C VAL A 37 -8.35 -15.56 -15.68
N TRP A 38 -8.26 -15.16 -14.41
CA TRP A 38 -8.72 -13.89 -13.90
C TRP A 38 -7.55 -12.97 -13.57
N LEU A 39 -7.61 -11.72 -13.99
CA LEU A 39 -6.67 -10.68 -13.60
C LEU A 39 -7.35 -9.71 -12.63
N LYS A 40 -6.79 -9.56 -11.43
CA LYS A 40 -7.16 -8.54 -10.46
C LYS A 40 -6.31 -7.30 -10.69
N HIS A 41 -6.93 -6.22 -11.18
CA HIS A 41 -6.24 -5.04 -11.69
C HIS A 41 -5.95 -4.01 -10.59
N GLU A 42 -5.04 -4.32 -9.68
CA GLU A 42 -4.62 -3.39 -8.61
C GLU A 42 -3.87 -2.15 -9.15
N ASN A 43 -3.42 -2.20 -10.39
CA ASN A 43 -2.84 -1.05 -11.10
C ASN A 43 -3.85 0.04 -11.47
N HIS A 44 -5.15 -0.21 -11.35
CA HIS A 44 -6.21 0.78 -11.57
C HIS A 44 -6.54 1.59 -10.31
N LEU A 45 -5.93 1.28 -9.18
CA LEU A 45 -6.07 2.07 -7.96
C LEU A 45 -5.33 3.41 -8.08
N PRO A 46 -5.68 4.43 -7.27
CA PRO A 46 -5.11 5.78 -7.39
C PRO A 46 -3.58 5.83 -7.38
N THR A 47 -2.93 4.96 -6.60
CA THR A 47 -1.46 4.87 -6.54
C THR A 47 -0.85 3.86 -7.52
N GLY A 48 -1.64 3.32 -8.43
CA GLY A 48 -1.18 2.30 -9.39
C GLY A 48 -0.76 0.96 -8.76
N ALA A 49 -1.13 0.69 -7.50
CA ALA A 49 -0.72 -0.52 -6.79
C ALA A 49 -1.60 -0.81 -5.57
N PHE A 50 -1.67 -2.09 -5.17
CA PHE A 50 -2.46 -2.57 -4.03
C PHE A 50 -2.09 -1.94 -2.68
N LYS A 51 -0.89 -1.38 -2.54
CA LYS A 51 -0.39 -0.88 -1.25
C LYS A 51 -1.23 0.25 -0.65
N VAL A 52 -1.96 1.00 -1.46
CA VAL A 52 -2.87 2.05 -0.98
C VAL A 52 -3.94 1.51 -0.02
N ARG A 53 -4.41 0.29 -0.22
CA ARG A 53 -5.35 -0.39 0.67
C ARG A 53 -4.81 -0.51 2.08
N GLY A 54 -3.55 -1.00 2.18
CA GLY A 54 -2.85 -1.11 3.45
C GLY A 54 -2.62 0.25 4.12
N GLY A 55 -2.18 1.25 3.36
CA GLY A 55 -1.99 2.61 3.87
C GLY A 55 -3.26 3.18 4.48
N LEU A 56 -4.37 3.12 3.77
CA LEU A 56 -5.67 3.61 4.27
C LEU A 56 -6.09 2.94 5.57
N HIS A 57 -5.98 1.62 5.65
CA HIS A 57 -6.31 0.87 6.87
C HIS A 57 -5.36 1.20 8.02
N TYR A 58 -4.04 1.27 7.76
CA TYR A 58 -3.04 1.62 8.77
C TYR A 58 -3.31 3.00 9.39
N PHE A 59 -3.58 4.01 8.58
CA PHE A 59 -3.91 5.35 9.08
C PHE A 59 -5.23 5.40 9.84
N ALA A 60 -6.22 4.59 9.47
CA ALA A 60 -7.45 4.47 10.25
C ALA A 60 -7.21 3.85 11.64
N GLN A 61 -6.30 2.87 11.75
CA GLN A 61 -5.90 2.31 13.05
C GLN A 61 -5.12 3.33 13.89
N LEU A 62 -4.26 4.14 13.28
CA LEU A 62 -3.61 5.26 13.98
C LEU A 62 -4.65 6.24 14.52
N ALA A 63 -5.65 6.62 13.72
CA ALA A 63 -6.71 7.53 14.15
C ALA A 63 -7.52 6.99 15.33
N ALA A 64 -7.70 5.67 15.42
CA ALA A 64 -8.43 5.02 16.52
C ALA A 64 -7.63 5.01 17.84
N THR A 65 -6.33 5.25 17.81
CA THR A 65 -5.46 5.26 18.98
C THR A 65 -4.93 6.66 19.29
N ALA A 66 -4.00 7.15 18.49
CA ALA A 66 -3.45 8.50 18.59
C ALA A 66 -2.88 8.88 17.22
N MET A 67 -3.59 9.76 16.49
CA MET A 67 -3.10 10.24 15.19
C MET A 67 -1.86 11.12 15.39
N PRO A 68 -0.72 10.76 14.77
CA PRO A 68 0.46 11.62 14.81
C PRO A 68 0.26 12.85 13.92
N GLU A 69 0.88 13.97 14.28
CA GLU A 69 0.87 15.18 13.43
C GLU A 69 1.65 14.97 12.13
N ARG A 70 2.74 14.20 12.21
CA ARG A 70 3.66 13.97 11.09
C ARG A 70 4.14 12.53 11.06
N VAL A 71 4.26 12.00 9.86
CA VAL A 71 4.77 10.63 9.64
C VAL A 71 5.98 10.63 8.71
N ILE A 72 6.79 9.57 8.78
CA ILE A 72 7.94 9.38 7.89
C ILE A 72 8.07 7.92 7.46
N CYS A 73 8.52 7.70 6.25
CA CYS A 73 8.99 6.39 5.78
C CYS A 73 10.12 6.52 4.76
N ALA A 74 10.90 5.45 4.59
CA ALA A 74 11.83 5.30 3.47
C ALA A 74 11.25 4.31 2.44
N THR A 75 11.47 4.59 1.14
CA THR A 75 10.88 3.78 0.07
C THR A 75 11.64 3.91 -1.25
N ARG A 76 11.38 2.96 -2.17
CA ARG A 76 11.75 3.09 -3.60
C ARG A 76 10.51 3.25 -4.51
N GLY A 77 9.29 3.38 -3.94
CA GLY A 77 8.12 3.57 -4.79
C GLY A 77 6.76 3.36 -4.13
N ASN A 78 6.09 2.25 -4.39
CA ASN A 78 4.66 2.05 -4.09
C ASN A 78 4.27 2.21 -2.61
N HIS A 79 5.18 1.92 -1.67
CA HIS A 79 4.91 2.15 -0.25
C HIS A 79 4.84 3.65 0.05
N GLY A 80 5.78 4.46 -0.46
CA GLY A 80 5.76 5.91 -0.28
C GLY A 80 4.52 6.57 -0.87
N GLN A 81 4.10 6.16 -2.07
CA GLN A 81 2.86 6.66 -2.67
C GLN A 81 1.63 6.29 -1.81
N SER A 82 1.61 5.06 -1.26
CA SER A 82 0.54 4.63 -0.35
C SER A 82 0.50 5.46 0.93
N VAL A 83 1.67 5.73 1.54
CA VAL A 83 1.77 6.55 2.75
C VAL A 83 1.36 7.99 2.45
N ALA A 84 1.86 8.58 1.35
CA ALA A 84 1.51 9.93 0.94
C ALA A 84 0.00 10.11 0.72
N PHE A 85 -0.62 9.19 -0.03
CA PHE A 85 -2.06 9.20 -0.29
C PHE A 85 -2.88 9.07 1.00
N ALA A 86 -2.54 8.09 1.85
CA ALA A 86 -3.28 7.84 3.08
C ALA A 86 -3.09 8.95 4.12
N ALA A 87 -1.89 9.52 4.23
CA ALA A 87 -1.60 10.67 5.08
C ALA A 87 -2.40 11.91 4.65
N ALA A 88 -2.44 12.20 3.35
CA ALA A 88 -3.24 13.30 2.80
C ALA A 88 -4.74 13.12 3.11
N ALA A 89 -5.26 11.89 2.94
CA ALA A 89 -6.65 11.58 3.27
C ALA A 89 -6.95 11.72 4.77
N ALA A 90 -5.96 11.52 5.63
CA ALA A 90 -6.07 11.67 7.08
C ALA A 90 -5.73 13.08 7.60
N GLY A 91 -5.30 14.01 6.73
CA GLY A 91 -4.87 15.35 7.12
C GLY A 91 -3.54 15.38 7.88
N VAL A 92 -2.67 14.40 7.66
CA VAL A 92 -1.37 14.22 8.31
C VAL A 92 -0.23 14.60 7.37
N GLU A 93 0.77 15.32 7.85
CA GLU A 93 1.96 15.63 7.06
C GLU A 93 2.84 14.37 6.89
N ALA A 94 3.19 14.03 5.65
CA ALA A 94 4.07 12.91 5.35
C ALA A 94 5.42 13.36 4.80
N VAL A 95 6.50 12.80 5.35
CA VAL A 95 7.88 12.92 4.85
C VAL A 95 8.28 11.58 4.24
N ILE A 96 8.63 11.58 2.97
CA ILE A 96 9.01 10.36 2.25
C ILE A 96 10.46 10.48 1.81
N VAL A 97 11.29 9.53 2.25
CA VAL A 97 12.72 9.50 1.91
C VAL A 97 12.95 8.46 0.83
N VAL A 98 13.66 8.86 -0.22
CA VAL A 98 14.03 7.99 -1.35
C VAL A 98 15.52 8.12 -1.65
N PRO A 99 16.20 7.09 -2.20
CA PRO A 99 17.60 7.20 -2.58
C PRO A 99 17.81 8.05 -3.82
N HIS A 100 19.03 8.52 -4.02
CA HIS A 100 19.46 9.11 -5.28
C HIS A 100 19.19 8.14 -6.45
N GLY A 101 18.82 8.68 -7.61
CA GLY A 101 18.48 7.88 -8.79
C GLY A 101 17.16 7.10 -8.69
N ASN A 102 16.30 7.41 -7.70
CA ASN A 102 14.96 6.83 -7.64
C ASN A 102 14.13 7.22 -8.87
N ASN A 103 13.12 6.41 -9.22
CA ASN A 103 12.26 6.66 -10.38
C ASN A 103 11.55 8.03 -10.27
N PRO A 104 11.79 8.96 -11.23
CA PRO A 104 11.24 10.32 -11.17
C PRO A 104 9.72 10.38 -11.24
N GLU A 105 9.05 9.45 -11.94
CA GLU A 105 7.59 9.39 -11.99
C GLU A 105 6.99 9.05 -10.62
N LYS A 106 7.65 8.14 -9.88
CA LYS A 106 7.23 7.78 -8.52
C LYS A 106 7.49 8.93 -7.55
N ASN A 107 8.58 9.66 -7.72
CA ASN A 107 8.88 10.86 -6.93
C ASN A 107 7.79 11.93 -7.16
N ALA A 108 7.49 12.24 -8.41
CA ALA A 108 6.44 13.18 -8.76
C ALA A 108 5.05 12.76 -8.24
N ALA A 109 4.75 11.46 -8.27
CA ALA A 109 3.49 10.96 -7.71
C ALA A 109 3.43 11.14 -6.17
N ILE A 110 4.53 10.91 -5.44
CA ILE A 110 4.61 11.13 -3.99
C ILE A 110 4.36 12.61 -3.66
N GLU A 111 5.02 13.53 -4.37
CA GLU A 111 4.81 14.97 -4.22
C GLU A 111 3.39 15.40 -4.64
N GLY A 112 2.86 14.79 -5.70
CA GLY A 112 1.49 15.03 -6.19
C GLY A 112 0.41 14.67 -5.17
N TYR A 113 0.68 13.75 -4.24
CA TYR A 113 -0.19 13.45 -3.09
C TYR A 113 0.06 14.38 -1.89
N GLY A 114 0.92 15.41 -2.03
CA GLY A 114 1.15 16.42 -1.00
C GLY A 114 2.20 16.04 0.04
N ALA A 115 2.93 14.94 -0.12
CA ALA A 115 4.01 14.58 0.79
C ALA A 115 5.29 15.38 0.49
N LYS A 116 6.06 15.65 1.54
CA LYS A 116 7.42 16.20 1.42
C LYS A 116 8.38 15.09 1.01
N LEU A 117 8.95 15.18 -0.17
CA LEU A 117 9.96 14.26 -0.67
C LEU A 117 11.36 14.71 -0.25
N LEU A 118 12.16 13.78 0.28
CA LEU A 118 13.59 13.95 0.53
C LEU A 118 14.36 12.91 -0.26
N ILE A 119 15.37 13.35 -1.01
CA ILE A 119 16.24 12.47 -1.78
C ILE A 119 17.57 12.38 -1.03
N GLU A 120 17.78 11.25 -0.33
CA GLU A 120 18.91 11.06 0.58
C GLU A 120 19.41 9.60 0.56
N GLY A 121 20.74 9.45 0.50
CA GLY A 121 21.41 8.15 0.42
C GLY A 121 21.58 7.64 -1.02
N ASP A 122 22.65 6.88 -1.25
CA ASP A 122 22.96 6.29 -2.55
C ASP A 122 22.19 4.99 -2.78
N ASP A 123 21.71 4.38 -1.71
CA ASP A 123 20.85 3.19 -1.77
C ASP A 123 19.68 3.25 -0.77
N PHE A 124 18.85 2.20 -0.79
CA PHE A 124 17.70 2.10 0.12
C PHE A 124 18.10 2.00 1.60
N VAL A 125 19.24 1.37 1.90
CA VAL A 125 19.68 1.18 3.29
C VAL A 125 20.14 2.50 3.89
N GLU A 126 20.81 3.32 3.12
CA GLU A 126 21.23 4.67 3.54
C GLU A 126 20.01 5.60 3.70
N SER A 127 19.07 5.57 2.74
CA SER A 127 17.81 6.30 2.87
C SER A 127 17.04 5.89 4.14
N LEU A 128 17.03 4.59 4.45
CA LEU A 128 16.40 4.06 5.66
C LEU A 128 17.05 4.60 6.93
N ARG A 129 18.39 4.61 6.99
CA ARG A 129 19.16 5.14 8.13
C ARG A 129 18.94 6.64 8.30
N PHE A 130 18.94 7.39 7.20
CA PHE A 130 18.63 8.82 7.23
C PHE A 130 17.22 9.09 7.76
N ALA A 131 16.24 8.38 7.23
CA ALA A 131 14.85 8.52 7.65
C ALA A 131 14.64 8.17 9.13
N ASP A 132 15.30 7.11 9.64
CA ASP A 132 15.26 6.72 11.05
C ASP A 132 15.87 7.82 11.96
N ALA A 133 17.04 8.33 11.60
CA ALA A 133 17.68 9.42 12.34
C ALA A 133 16.81 10.70 12.34
N LEU A 134 16.16 11.02 11.22
CA LEU A 134 15.26 12.17 11.13
C LEU A 134 13.99 11.96 11.96
N ALA A 135 13.43 10.73 11.94
CA ALA A 135 12.28 10.35 12.77
C ALA A 135 12.55 10.60 14.25
N GLN A 136 13.69 10.16 14.73
CA GLN A 136 14.11 10.34 16.13
C GLN A 136 14.36 11.83 16.47
N LYS A 137 15.05 12.55 15.59
CA LYS A 137 15.39 13.97 15.79
C LYS A 137 14.16 14.88 15.85
N GLU A 138 13.18 14.63 14.98
CA GLU A 138 12.00 15.48 14.82
C GLU A 138 10.72 14.87 15.43
N ASN A 139 10.83 13.75 16.14
CA ASN A 139 9.72 13.00 16.72
C ASN A 139 8.61 12.69 15.71
N LEU A 140 9.01 12.17 14.53
CA LEU A 140 8.07 11.76 13.49
C LEU A 140 7.64 10.30 13.73
N HIS A 141 6.36 10.02 13.49
CA HIS A 141 5.88 8.64 13.55
C HIS A 141 6.42 7.84 12.36
N TRP A 142 7.13 6.75 12.67
CA TRP A 142 7.65 5.84 11.65
C TRP A 142 6.55 4.96 11.06
N VAL A 143 6.34 5.01 9.74
CA VAL A 143 5.45 4.09 9.02
C VAL A 143 6.28 2.95 8.44
N PRO A 144 6.18 1.73 8.99
CA PRO A 144 6.97 0.60 8.52
C PRO A 144 6.52 0.11 7.15
N SER A 145 7.44 -0.48 6.37
CA SER A 145 7.11 -1.07 5.07
C SER A 145 6.33 -2.39 5.18
N TYR A 146 6.29 -2.99 6.37
CA TYR A 146 5.51 -4.17 6.74
C TYR A 146 4.96 -4.01 8.15
N HIS A 147 3.66 -4.15 8.32
CA HIS A 147 2.93 -4.09 9.59
C HIS A 147 1.63 -4.88 9.45
N GLN A 148 1.09 -5.43 10.55
CA GLN A 148 -0.15 -6.21 10.51
C GLN A 148 -1.31 -5.40 9.94
N ASP A 149 -1.47 -4.13 10.30
CA ASP A 149 -2.55 -3.29 9.78
C ASP A 149 -2.39 -3.00 8.28
N LEU A 150 -1.15 -2.91 7.77
CA LEU A 150 -0.90 -2.84 6.33
C LEU A 150 -1.33 -4.14 5.63
N VAL A 151 -1.03 -5.29 6.23
CA VAL A 151 -1.39 -6.62 5.70
C VAL A 151 -2.90 -6.77 5.65
N VAL A 152 -3.61 -6.49 6.73
CA VAL A 152 -5.08 -6.59 6.81
C VAL A 152 -5.75 -5.69 5.76
N GLY A 153 -5.31 -4.43 5.63
CA GLY A 153 -5.84 -3.53 4.60
C GLY A 153 -5.60 -4.03 3.18
N VAL A 154 -4.40 -4.57 2.91
CA VAL A 154 -4.08 -5.18 1.61
C VAL A 154 -4.95 -6.41 1.34
N GLY A 155 -5.25 -7.24 2.33
CA GLY A 155 -6.08 -8.44 2.21
C GLY A 155 -7.47 -8.19 1.60
N THR A 156 -7.94 -6.95 1.60
CA THR A 156 -9.23 -6.61 0.98
C THR A 156 -9.28 -6.92 -0.53
N TYR A 157 -8.14 -6.94 -1.24
CA TYR A 157 -8.13 -7.37 -2.64
C TYR A 157 -8.46 -8.86 -2.81
N ALA A 158 -7.98 -9.69 -1.88
CA ALA A 158 -8.25 -11.12 -1.87
C ALA A 158 -9.72 -11.39 -1.50
N LEU A 159 -10.26 -10.64 -0.53
CA LEU A 159 -11.68 -10.67 -0.19
C LEU A 159 -12.56 -10.41 -1.41
N GLU A 160 -12.25 -9.36 -2.19
CA GLU A 160 -12.96 -9.04 -3.45
C GLU A 160 -12.87 -10.19 -4.46
N LEU A 161 -11.65 -10.69 -4.69
CA LEU A 161 -11.40 -11.71 -5.69
C LEU A 161 -12.09 -13.03 -5.35
N LEU A 162 -11.93 -13.52 -4.12
CA LEU A 162 -12.48 -14.79 -3.67
C LEU A 162 -14.01 -14.75 -3.53
N SER A 163 -14.57 -13.60 -3.16
CA SER A 163 -16.03 -13.44 -3.11
C SER A 163 -16.67 -13.48 -4.48
N ALA A 164 -16.00 -12.95 -5.51
CA ALA A 164 -16.55 -12.92 -6.87
C ALA A 164 -16.22 -14.18 -7.68
N VAL A 165 -15.14 -14.89 -7.36
CA VAL A 165 -14.70 -16.10 -8.05
C VAL A 165 -14.39 -17.21 -7.02
N PRO A 166 -15.42 -17.83 -6.41
CA PRO A 166 -15.23 -18.78 -5.32
C PRO A 166 -14.51 -20.09 -5.73
N ASP A 167 -14.52 -20.43 -7.01
CA ASP A 167 -13.93 -21.65 -7.55
C ASP A 167 -12.45 -21.52 -7.93
N LEU A 168 -11.77 -20.45 -7.48
CA LEU A 168 -10.34 -20.27 -7.73
C LEU A 168 -9.53 -21.39 -7.04
N THR A 169 -8.66 -22.03 -7.81
CA THR A 169 -7.77 -23.08 -7.32
C THR A 169 -6.34 -22.62 -7.09
N ARG A 170 -5.95 -21.52 -7.71
CA ARG A 170 -4.59 -20.93 -7.61
C ARG A 170 -4.63 -19.42 -7.73
N ILE A 171 -3.82 -18.75 -6.93
CA ILE A 171 -3.60 -17.29 -7.00
C ILE A 171 -2.11 -17.04 -7.12
N TYR A 172 -1.71 -16.21 -8.07
CA TYR A 172 -0.34 -15.74 -8.26
C TYR A 172 -0.23 -14.30 -7.79
N VAL A 173 0.60 -14.06 -6.79
CA VAL A 173 0.79 -12.75 -6.17
C VAL A 173 2.25 -12.34 -6.27
N PRO A 174 2.58 -11.11 -6.74
CA PRO A 174 3.94 -10.61 -6.71
C PRO A 174 4.40 -10.40 -5.26
N ILE A 175 5.60 -10.89 -4.92
CA ILE A 175 6.14 -10.81 -3.57
C ILE A 175 7.37 -9.90 -3.55
N GLY A 176 7.28 -8.83 -2.74
CA GLY A 176 8.41 -8.05 -2.27
C GLY A 176 8.67 -8.36 -0.79
N LEU A 177 8.20 -7.50 0.11
CA LEU A 177 8.26 -7.73 1.56
C LEU A 177 7.13 -8.64 2.09
N GLY A 178 6.22 -9.10 1.24
CA GLY A 178 5.24 -10.12 1.60
C GLY A 178 3.84 -9.62 1.92
N SER A 179 3.59 -8.33 2.13
CA SER A 179 2.27 -7.83 2.54
C SER A 179 1.12 -8.23 1.58
N GLY A 180 1.42 -8.38 0.28
CA GLY A 180 0.42 -8.85 -0.69
C GLY A 180 0.07 -10.33 -0.56
N ALA A 181 1.05 -11.16 -0.19
CA ALA A 181 0.84 -12.60 -0.05
C ALA A 181 0.29 -13.00 1.34
N CYS A 182 0.57 -12.18 2.35
CA CYS A 182 0.09 -12.42 3.73
C CYS A 182 -1.35 -11.88 3.94
N GLY A 183 -1.78 -10.89 3.15
CA GLY A 183 -3.16 -10.39 3.17
C GLY A 183 -4.09 -11.34 2.45
#